data_21c3b18facb2b84aeaccfd19ab7442b1
#
_entry.id   21c3b18facb2b84aeaccfd19ab7442b1
#
_cell.length_a   1.000
_cell.length_b   1.000
_cell.length_c   1.000
_cell.angle_alpha   90.00
_cell.angle_beta   90.00
_cell.angle_gamma   90.00
#
_symmetry.space_group_name_H-M   'P 1'
#
loop_
_entity.id
_entity.type
_entity.pdbx_description
1 polymer ?
#
loop_
_entity_poly.entity_id
_entity_poly.type
_entity_poly.pdbx_seq_one_letter_code
_entity_poly.pdbx_strand_id
1 'polypeptide(L)'
;MRRFAFRFVPLLCLLPAACGGGGAPGQGRAAAVECAPFARALTGVALTGAAADWWREAGGRYARSQRPEVGSVLVLRRSGRLPSGHVAVVSQVMSRREIRVTQANWVHHRVTEDQPVVDVSPDGDWTSVRVWWPPSGQMGITEYPAFGFIRPEHPPGHDRLAAAVPSAIRVAEQGW
;
A
#
# COMPACT_ATOMS: atom_id res chain seq x y z
N MET A 1 60.84 30.19 34.91
CA MET A 1 59.57 29.52 35.21
C MET A 1 58.58 29.76 34.05
N ARG A 2 58.43 28.80 33.12
CA ARG A 2 57.54 28.91 31.96
C ARG A 2 56.18 28.25 32.32
N ARG A 3 55.11 29.02 32.31
CA ARG A 3 53.75 28.50 32.52
C ARG A 3 53.17 28.08 31.18
N PHE A 4 52.94 26.77 31.01
CA PHE A 4 52.19 26.21 29.87
C PHE A 4 50.69 26.37 30.17
N ALA A 5 49.99 27.15 29.32
CA ALA A 5 48.55 27.26 29.32
C ALA A 5 47.97 26.18 28.41
N PHE A 6 47.29 25.20 28.97
CA PHE A 6 46.51 24.22 28.26
C PHE A 6 45.18 24.87 27.78
N ARG A 7 45.04 25.01 26.47
CA ARG A 7 43.78 25.41 25.84
C ARG A 7 42.90 24.15 25.62
N PHE A 8 41.82 24.04 26.39
CA PHE A 8 40.75 23.10 26.14
C PHE A 8 39.93 23.56 24.92
N VAL A 9 39.94 22.78 23.85
CA VAL A 9 39.05 22.94 22.71
C VAL A 9 37.84 22.04 22.96
N PRO A 10 36.60 22.57 23.10
CA PRO A 10 35.42 21.73 23.22
C PRO A 10 35.11 21.11 21.84
N LEU A 11 35.17 19.78 21.77
CA LEU A 11 34.72 19.00 20.63
C LEU A 11 33.18 19.05 20.58
N LEU A 12 32.64 19.88 19.69
CA LEU A 12 31.21 19.98 19.42
C LEU A 12 30.77 18.76 18.60
N CYS A 13 30.20 17.76 19.25
CA CYS A 13 29.57 16.62 18.56
C CYS A 13 28.28 17.08 17.85
N LEU A 14 28.39 17.30 16.55
CA LEU A 14 27.24 17.44 15.66
C LEU A 14 26.58 16.07 15.48
N LEU A 15 25.47 15.85 16.19
CA LEU A 15 24.57 14.71 15.93
C LEU A 15 23.81 15.00 14.64
N PRO A 16 23.86 14.10 13.62
CA PRO A 16 22.99 14.25 12.48
C PRO A 16 21.56 13.96 12.93
N ALA A 17 20.70 14.97 12.87
CA ALA A 17 19.26 14.79 12.95
C ALA A 17 18.83 13.97 11.74
N ALA A 18 18.53 12.69 11.94
CA ALA A 18 17.84 11.86 10.95
C ALA A 18 16.40 12.38 10.81
N CYS A 19 16.20 13.37 9.94
CA CYS A 19 14.88 13.71 9.44
C CYS A 19 14.35 12.47 8.72
N GLY A 20 13.37 11.78 9.33
CA GLY A 20 12.55 10.77 8.66
C GLY A 20 11.86 11.43 7.47
N GLY A 21 12.49 11.33 6.29
CA GLY A 21 11.96 11.83 5.04
C GLY A 21 10.74 11.01 4.64
N GLY A 22 9.53 11.54 4.85
CA GLY A 22 8.36 11.12 4.11
C GLY A 22 8.56 11.47 2.63
N GLY A 23 9.27 10.63 1.89
CA GLY A 23 9.45 10.78 0.44
C GLY A 23 8.10 10.82 -0.26
N ALA A 24 7.95 11.68 -1.28
CA ALA A 24 6.78 11.67 -2.12
C ALA A 24 6.57 10.26 -2.71
N PRO A 25 5.31 9.79 -2.82
CA PRO A 25 5.02 8.47 -3.40
C PRO A 25 5.62 8.35 -4.80
N GLY A 26 6.48 7.36 -5.01
CA GLY A 26 7.23 7.19 -6.26
C GLY A 26 6.33 6.79 -7.45
N GLN A 27 6.90 6.91 -8.66
CA GLN A 27 6.24 6.48 -9.92
C GLN A 27 6.05 4.97 -10.05
N GLY A 28 6.58 4.21 -9.11
CA GLY A 28 6.50 2.76 -9.10
C GLY A 28 7.53 2.07 -9.99
N ARG A 29 7.58 0.76 -9.88
CA ARG A 29 8.47 -0.16 -10.57
C ARG A 29 7.77 -0.73 -11.80
N ALA A 30 8.45 -0.77 -12.97
CA ALA A 30 7.91 -1.41 -14.16
C ALA A 30 7.74 -2.92 -13.91
N ALA A 31 6.52 -3.43 -14.13
CA ALA A 31 6.19 -4.85 -14.02
C ALA A 31 4.84 -5.11 -14.69
N ALA A 32 4.80 -6.07 -15.63
CA ALA A 32 3.58 -6.40 -16.36
C ALA A 32 2.74 -7.43 -15.57
N VAL A 33 2.31 -7.03 -14.38
CA VAL A 33 1.52 -7.89 -13.49
C VAL A 33 0.17 -7.27 -13.15
N GLU A 34 -0.85 -8.10 -13.07
CA GLU A 34 -2.20 -7.69 -12.67
C GLU A 34 -2.34 -7.58 -11.15
N CYS A 35 -3.30 -6.75 -10.70
CA CYS A 35 -3.50 -6.47 -9.28
C CYS A 35 -3.84 -7.75 -8.46
N ALA A 36 -4.67 -8.65 -9.00
CA ALA A 36 -5.11 -9.85 -8.28
C ALA A 36 -3.98 -10.88 -8.10
N PRO A 37 -3.22 -11.33 -9.14
CA PRO A 37 -2.04 -12.18 -8.96
C PRO A 37 -1.00 -11.57 -8.01
N PHE A 38 -0.73 -10.28 -8.12
CA PHE A 38 0.23 -9.60 -7.27
C PHE A 38 -0.22 -9.59 -5.79
N ALA A 39 -1.48 -9.22 -5.51
CA ALA A 39 -2.01 -9.20 -4.15
C ALA A 39 -2.00 -10.61 -3.51
N ARG A 40 -2.30 -11.67 -4.29
CA ARG A 40 -2.14 -13.07 -3.84
C ARG A 40 -0.71 -13.40 -3.44
N ALA A 41 0.23 -13.10 -4.33
CA ALA A 41 1.64 -13.38 -4.08
C ALA A 41 2.19 -12.63 -2.87
N LEU A 42 1.67 -11.40 -2.62
CA LEU A 42 2.11 -10.55 -1.53
C LEU A 42 1.50 -10.93 -0.18
N THR A 43 0.26 -11.43 -0.15
CA THR A 43 -0.52 -11.66 1.08
C THR A 43 -0.79 -13.13 1.40
N GLY A 44 -0.65 -14.02 0.42
CA GLY A 44 -1.00 -15.43 0.57
C GLY A 44 -2.51 -15.73 0.50
N VAL A 45 -3.38 -14.73 0.20
CA VAL A 45 -4.82 -15.02 0.02
C VAL A 45 -5.05 -15.91 -1.21
N ALA A 46 -5.79 -16.99 -1.06
CA ALA A 46 -6.08 -17.94 -2.13
C ALA A 46 -7.42 -17.62 -2.83
N LEU A 47 -7.58 -16.37 -3.31
CA LEU A 47 -8.75 -15.89 -4.06
C LEU A 47 -8.38 -15.75 -5.54
N THR A 48 -9.33 -15.99 -6.43
CA THR A 48 -9.11 -16.02 -7.89
C THR A 48 -10.13 -15.14 -8.62
N GLY A 49 -10.06 -15.10 -9.96
CA GLY A 49 -11.01 -14.35 -10.77
C GLY A 49 -10.85 -12.84 -10.69
N ALA A 50 -11.90 -12.11 -11.08
CA ALA A 50 -11.89 -10.66 -11.09
C ALA A 50 -11.79 -10.08 -9.67
N ALA A 51 -11.03 -8.99 -9.51
CA ALA A 51 -10.76 -8.36 -8.22
C ALA A 51 -12.03 -8.04 -7.41
N ALA A 52 -13.08 -7.54 -8.06
CA ALA A 52 -14.35 -7.23 -7.38
C ALA A 52 -15.08 -8.47 -6.85
N ASP A 53 -14.83 -9.66 -7.38
CA ASP A 53 -15.46 -10.90 -6.93
C ASP A 53 -14.82 -11.43 -5.63
N TRP A 54 -13.61 -11.00 -5.33
CA TRP A 54 -12.89 -11.39 -4.12
C TRP A 54 -13.68 -11.14 -2.83
N TRP A 55 -14.45 -10.04 -2.79
CA TRP A 55 -15.28 -9.76 -1.63
C TRP A 55 -16.31 -10.86 -1.34
N ARG A 56 -16.99 -11.35 -2.39
CA ARG A 56 -17.94 -12.45 -2.26
C ARG A 56 -17.23 -13.76 -1.92
N GLU A 57 -16.15 -14.08 -2.64
CA GLU A 57 -15.40 -15.33 -2.46
C GLU A 57 -14.68 -15.43 -1.12
N ALA A 58 -14.34 -14.30 -0.49
CA ALA A 58 -13.78 -14.26 0.85
C ALA A 58 -14.80 -14.69 1.93
N GLY A 59 -16.10 -14.67 1.64
CA GLY A 59 -17.12 -15.07 2.59
C GLY A 59 -16.93 -16.51 3.08
N GLY A 60 -16.87 -16.70 4.39
CA GLY A 60 -16.64 -18.01 5.02
C GLY A 60 -15.18 -18.51 4.98
N ARG A 61 -14.27 -17.79 4.28
CA ARG A 61 -12.84 -18.16 4.16
C ARG A 61 -11.91 -17.17 4.83
N TYR A 62 -12.22 -15.90 4.71
CA TYR A 62 -11.43 -14.79 5.25
C TYR A 62 -12.32 -13.79 5.97
N ALA A 63 -11.79 -13.16 7.02
CA ALA A 63 -12.48 -12.06 7.69
C ALA A 63 -12.62 -10.86 6.75
N ARG A 64 -13.81 -10.25 6.74
CA ARG A 64 -14.11 -9.01 6.00
C ARG A 64 -14.42 -7.90 6.97
N SER A 65 -13.94 -6.69 6.72
CA SER A 65 -14.04 -5.55 7.63
C SER A 65 -14.16 -4.24 6.87
N GLN A 66 -14.75 -3.23 7.52
CA GLN A 66 -14.66 -1.82 7.11
C GLN A 66 -13.51 -1.08 7.82
N ARG A 67 -12.66 -1.80 8.54
CA ARG A 67 -11.50 -1.23 9.21
C ARG A 67 -10.23 -1.69 8.51
N PRO A 68 -9.37 -0.76 8.05
CA PRO A 68 -8.09 -1.11 7.47
C PRO A 68 -7.13 -1.67 8.52
N GLU A 69 -6.37 -2.69 8.14
CA GLU A 69 -5.25 -3.24 8.90
C GLU A 69 -4.08 -3.45 7.95
N VAL A 70 -2.83 -3.29 8.42
CA VAL A 70 -1.64 -3.58 7.62
C VAL A 70 -1.68 -5.05 7.17
N GLY A 71 -1.41 -5.29 5.89
CA GLY A 71 -1.48 -6.61 5.28
C GLY A 71 -2.89 -7.03 4.83
N SER A 72 -3.94 -6.27 5.13
CA SER A 72 -5.27 -6.51 4.57
C SER A 72 -5.37 -6.06 3.12
N VAL A 73 -6.34 -6.58 2.39
CA VAL A 73 -6.57 -6.29 0.97
C VAL A 73 -7.79 -5.40 0.81
N LEU A 74 -7.59 -4.15 0.40
CA LEU A 74 -8.67 -3.25 -0.02
C LEU A 74 -9.28 -3.76 -1.33
N VAL A 75 -10.61 -3.87 -1.39
CA VAL A 75 -11.34 -4.35 -2.57
C VAL A 75 -12.22 -3.26 -3.13
N LEU A 76 -11.89 -2.75 -4.32
CA LEU A 76 -12.72 -1.81 -5.05
C LEU A 76 -13.75 -2.54 -5.91
N ARG A 77 -14.96 -1.98 -5.94
CA ARG A 77 -16.08 -2.51 -6.74
C ARG A 77 -15.87 -2.26 -8.22
N ARG A 78 -16.62 -2.97 -9.04
CA ARG A 78 -16.74 -2.65 -10.46
C ARG A 78 -17.29 -1.23 -10.65
N SER A 79 -16.70 -0.53 -11.60
CA SER A 79 -17.17 0.79 -12.05
C SER A 79 -16.83 0.97 -13.52
N GLY A 80 -17.29 2.05 -14.16
CA GLY A 80 -16.96 2.33 -15.56
C GLY A 80 -15.44 2.46 -15.81
N ARG A 81 -14.66 2.86 -14.79
CA ARG A 81 -13.19 2.93 -14.87
C ARG A 81 -12.48 1.65 -14.44
N LEU A 82 -13.16 0.78 -13.72
CA LEU A 82 -12.63 -0.48 -13.17
C LEU A 82 -13.61 -1.63 -13.50
N PRO A 83 -13.68 -2.10 -14.74
CA PRO A 83 -14.66 -3.12 -15.15
C PRO A 83 -14.54 -4.43 -14.36
N SER A 84 -13.34 -4.79 -13.94
CA SER A 84 -13.06 -5.98 -13.10
C SER A 84 -12.91 -5.67 -11.62
N GLY A 85 -13.12 -4.39 -11.20
CA GLY A 85 -12.73 -3.92 -9.89
C GLY A 85 -11.22 -3.78 -9.76
N HIS A 86 -10.74 -3.62 -8.53
CA HIS A 86 -9.30 -3.53 -8.23
C HIS A 86 -9.03 -4.02 -6.81
N VAL A 87 -7.82 -4.53 -6.58
CA VAL A 87 -7.35 -4.87 -5.23
C VAL A 87 -6.00 -4.26 -4.96
N ALA A 88 -5.81 -3.78 -3.72
CA ALA A 88 -4.58 -3.18 -3.24
C ALA A 88 -4.28 -3.67 -1.82
N VAL A 89 -3.01 -3.91 -1.50
CA VAL A 89 -2.60 -4.38 -0.17
C VAL A 89 -2.27 -3.19 0.72
N VAL A 90 -2.90 -3.11 1.89
CA VAL A 90 -2.62 -2.05 2.88
C VAL A 90 -1.22 -2.23 3.42
N SER A 91 -0.35 -1.28 3.16
CA SER A 91 1.03 -1.28 3.67
C SER A 91 1.17 -0.48 4.97
N GLN A 92 0.38 0.58 5.14
CA GLN A 92 0.38 1.39 6.38
C GLN A 92 -1.02 1.95 6.65
N VAL A 93 -1.35 2.13 7.94
CA VAL A 93 -2.54 2.86 8.39
C VAL A 93 -2.07 4.18 8.99
N MET A 94 -2.34 5.29 8.30
CA MET A 94 -1.87 6.63 8.68
C MET A 94 -2.84 7.32 9.63
N SER A 95 -4.13 7.14 9.39
CA SER A 95 -5.21 7.71 10.20
C SER A 95 -6.49 6.90 10.04
N ARG A 96 -7.59 7.38 10.64
CA ARG A 96 -8.92 6.76 10.46
C ARG A 96 -9.44 6.84 9.02
N ARG A 97 -8.93 7.79 8.21
CA ARG A 97 -9.36 8.07 6.83
C ARG A 97 -8.21 8.05 5.81
N GLU A 98 -7.02 7.64 6.20
CA GLU A 98 -5.87 7.56 5.29
C GLU A 98 -5.07 6.29 5.54
N ILE A 99 -4.80 5.57 4.46
CA ILE A 99 -3.91 4.42 4.41
C ILE A 99 -2.87 4.61 3.32
N ARG A 100 -1.82 3.79 3.36
CA ARG A 100 -0.93 3.55 2.24
C ARG A 100 -1.19 2.15 1.71
N VAL A 101 -1.05 2.00 0.40
CA VAL A 101 -1.23 0.70 -0.25
C VAL A 101 -0.07 0.39 -1.18
N THR A 102 0.25 -0.90 -1.30
CA THR A 102 1.13 -1.46 -2.32
C THR A 102 0.27 -2.24 -3.31
N GLN A 103 0.39 -1.92 -4.60
CA GLN A 103 -0.53 -2.41 -5.61
C GLN A 103 0.13 -2.55 -6.99
N ALA A 104 -0.42 -3.42 -7.83
CA ALA A 104 -0.01 -3.58 -9.22
C ALA A 104 -1.09 -3.10 -10.19
N ASN A 105 -0.67 -2.63 -11.35
CA ASN A 105 -1.52 -2.23 -12.48
C ASN A 105 -2.56 -1.11 -12.18
N TRP A 106 -2.38 -0.35 -11.11
CA TRP A 106 -3.09 0.91 -10.92
C TRP A 106 -2.64 1.95 -11.96
N VAL A 107 -1.34 2.10 -12.10
CA VAL A 107 -0.72 2.65 -13.30
C VAL A 107 -0.35 1.47 -14.17
N HIS A 108 -0.74 1.50 -15.43
CA HIS A 108 -0.57 0.40 -16.37
C HIS A 108 0.88 -0.14 -16.37
N HIS A 109 1.02 -1.45 -16.20
CA HIS A 109 2.31 -2.16 -16.12
C HIS A 109 3.28 -1.62 -15.05
N ARG A 110 2.75 -1.19 -13.89
CA ARG A 110 3.57 -0.79 -12.76
C ARG A 110 3.10 -1.41 -11.45
N VAL A 111 4.06 -1.71 -10.60
CA VAL A 111 3.85 -1.92 -9.17
C VAL A 111 4.24 -0.64 -8.46
N THR A 112 3.33 -0.11 -7.64
CA THR A 112 3.54 1.09 -6.84
C THR A 112 3.45 0.74 -5.37
N GLU A 113 4.34 1.33 -4.56
CA GLU A 113 4.48 1.06 -3.13
C GLU A 113 4.09 2.30 -2.34
N ASP A 114 3.47 2.09 -1.17
CA ASP A 114 3.10 3.13 -0.20
C ASP A 114 2.27 4.29 -0.78
N GLN A 115 1.39 3.98 -1.72
CA GLN A 115 0.54 5.00 -2.36
C GLN A 115 -0.60 5.40 -1.44
N PRO A 116 -0.87 6.72 -1.27
CA PRO A 116 -1.99 7.19 -0.47
C PRO A 116 -3.34 6.75 -1.02
N VAL A 117 -4.21 6.33 -0.11
CA VAL A 117 -5.64 6.15 -0.35
C VAL A 117 -6.39 6.83 0.78
N VAL A 118 -7.36 7.66 0.43
CA VAL A 118 -8.19 8.36 1.41
C VAL A 118 -9.63 7.90 1.34
N ASP A 119 -10.22 7.69 2.50
CA ASP A 119 -11.63 7.47 2.66
C ASP A 119 -12.38 8.79 2.46
N VAL A 120 -13.29 8.81 1.50
CA VAL A 120 -14.17 9.96 1.20
C VAL A 120 -15.66 9.61 1.39
N SER A 121 -15.93 8.45 2.01
CA SER A 121 -17.31 8.09 2.36
C SER A 121 -17.88 9.05 3.40
N PRO A 122 -19.18 9.38 3.36
CA PRO A 122 -19.81 10.28 4.32
C PRO A 122 -19.60 9.82 5.77
N ASP A 123 -19.75 8.52 6.01
CA ASP A 123 -19.74 7.93 7.35
C ASP A 123 -18.34 7.51 7.84
N GLY A 124 -17.31 7.64 7.01
CA GLY A 124 -15.95 7.21 7.35
C GLY A 124 -15.79 5.69 7.43
N ASP A 125 -16.54 4.98 6.59
CA ASP A 125 -16.67 3.52 6.59
C ASP A 125 -15.97 2.83 5.41
N TRP A 126 -15.15 3.57 4.67
CA TRP A 126 -14.38 3.07 3.53
C TRP A 126 -15.21 2.52 2.37
N THR A 127 -16.47 2.90 2.26
CA THR A 127 -17.32 2.52 1.11
C THR A 127 -17.07 3.32 -0.15
N SER A 128 -16.35 4.46 -0.04
CA SER A 128 -15.89 5.29 -1.16
C SER A 128 -14.49 5.81 -0.88
N VAL A 129 -13.58 5.69 -1.86
CA VAL A 129 -12.18 6.10 -1.69
C VAL A 129 -11.68 6.89 -2.89
N ARG A 130 -10.65 7.74 -2.65
CA ARG A 130 -9.79 8.29 -3.68
C ARG A 130 -8.38 7.72 -3.54
N VAL A 131 -7.76 7.45 -4.67
CA VAL A 131 -6.44 6.81 -4.74
C VAL A 131 -5.46 7.77 -5.38
N TRP A 132 -4.24 7.81 -4.86
CA TRP A 132 -3.14 8.59 -5.44
C TRP A 132 -2.90 8.23 -6.90
N TRP A 133 -2.63 9.24 -7.73
CA TRP A 133 -2.34 9.07 -9.14
C TRP A 133 -0.88 9.45 -9.44
N PRO A 134 0.04 8.48 -9.45
CA PRO A 134 1.47 8.71 -9.63
C PRO A 134 1.86 9.56 -10.84
N PRO A 135 1.21 9.40 -12.03
CA PRO A 135 1.61 10.18 -13.20
C PRO A 135 1.45 11.69 -13.04
N SER A 136 0.49 12.15 -12.24
CA SER A 136 0.32 13.59 -11.95
C SER A 136 0.92 14.00 -10.61
N GLY A 137 1.37 13.05 -9.77
CA GLY A 137 1.88 13.33 -8.45
C GLY A 137 0.84 13.96 -7.51
N GLN A 138 -0.43 13.57 -7.65
CA GLN A 138 -1.55 14.14 -6.90
C GLN A 138 -2.56 13.07 -6.48
N MET A 139 -3.38 13.39 -5.47
CA MET A 139 -4.55 12.57 -5.15
C MET A 139 -5.53 12.61 -6.32
N GLY A 140 -5.96 11.43 -6.79
CA GLY A 140 -6.97 11.32 -7.83
C GLY A 140 -8.28 11.97 -7.41
N ILE A 141 -8.98 12.58 -8.36
CA ILE A 141 -10.29 13.23 -8.13
C ILE A 141 -11.47 12.25 -8.25
N THR A 142 -11.23 11.08 -8.86
CA THR A 142 -12.26 10.05 -9.02
C THR A 142 -12.52 9.33 -7.70
N GLU A 143 -13.80 9.21 -7.35
CA GLU A 143 -14.26 8.40 -6.24
C GLU A 143 -14.56 6.99 -6.72
N TYR A 144 -13.98 6.01 -6.04
CA TYR A 144 -14.16 4.61 -6.36
C TYR A 144 -14.97 3.93 -5.26
N PRO A 145 -16.10 3.28 -5.60
CA PRO A 145 -16.84 2.51 -4.62
C PRO A 145 -16.02 1.30 -4.16
N ALA A 146 -15.98 1.07 -2.85
CA ALA A 146 -15.26 -0.04 -2.26
C ALA A 146 -16.20 -0.97 -1.49
N PHE A 147 -15.76 -2.23 -1.32
CA PHE A 147 -16.41 -3.20 -0.45
C PHE A 147 -15.88 -3.13 0.98
N GLY A 148 -14.61 -2.76 1.15
CA GLY A 148 -13.87 -2.82 2.40
C GLY A 148 -12.60 -3.65 2.27
N PHE A 149 -12.21 -4.32 3.37
CA PHE A 149 -10.92 -5.00 3.53
C PHE A 149 -11.10 -6.49 3.78
N ILE A 150 -10.32 -7.32 3.07
CA ILE A 150 -10.19 -8.76 3.33
C ILE A 150 -8.91 -8.94 4.15
N ARG A 151 -9.01 -9.64 5.28
CA ARG A 151 -7.88 -9.93 6.14
C ARG A 151 -7.35 -11.34 5.85
N PRO A 152 -6.08 -11.51 5.45
CA PRO A 152 -5.43 -12.81 5.40
C PRO A 152 -5.37 -13.46 6.79
N GLU A 153 -5.24 -14.78 6.85
CA GLU A 153 -5.07 -15.49 8.14
C GLU A 153 -3.82 -15.01 8.90
N HIS A 154 -2.74 -14.75 8.16
CA HIS A 154 -1.46 -14.25 8.69
C HIS A 154 -1.06 -12.97 7.95
N PRO A 155 -1.65 -11.80 8.31
CA PRO A 155 -1.35 -10.55 7.61
C PRO A 155 0.13 -10.20 7.76
N PRO A 156 0.84 -9.92 6.65
CA PRO A 156 2.22 -9.47 6.71
C PRO A 156 2.31 -8.04 7.26
N GLY A 157 3.28 -7.77 8.13
CA GLY A 157 3.59 -6.41 8.56
C GLY A 157 4.28 -5.59 7.47
N HIS A 158 4.38 -4.26 7.66
CA HIS A 158 4.91 -3.31 6.68
C HIS A 158 6.28 -3.72 6.11
N ASP A 159 7.28 -3.98 6.96
CA ASP A 159 8.64 -4.32 6.52
C ASP A 159 8.67 -5.62 5.70
N ARG A 160 7.83 -6.59 6.10
CA ARG A 160 7.71 -7.86 5.38
C ARG A 160 7.05 -7.66 4.01
N LEU A 161 6.05 -6.78 3.92
CA LEU A 161 5.44 -6.41 2.64
C LEU A 161 6.47 -5.79 1.70
N ALA A 162 7.19 -4.77 2.16
CA ALA A 162 8.22 -4.09 1.37
C ALA A 162 9.30 -5.07 0.88
N ALA A 163 9.80 -5.94 1.75
CA ALA A 163 10.79 -6.96 1.40
C ALA A 163 10.26 -8.01 0.40
N ALA A 164 8.95 -8.29 0.43
CA ALA A 164 8.32 -9.31 -0.41
C ALA A 164 7.95 -8.82 -1.83
N VAL A 165 7.89 -7.50 -2.08
CA VAL A 165 7.49 -6.95 -3.38
C VAL A 165 8.26 -7.55 -4.56
N PRO A 166 9.61 -7.66 -4.57
CA PRO A 166 10.34 -8.22 -5.72
C PRO A 166 10.00 -9.68 -5.99
N SER A 167 9.77 -10.49 -4.96
CA SER A 167 9.36 -11.89 -5.12
C SER A 167 7.91 -12.00 -5.57
N ALA A 168 7.01 -11.17 -5.05
CA ALA A 168 5.60 -11.14 -5.46
C ALA A 168 5.43 -10.78 -6.94
N ILE A 169 6.25 -9.85 -7.46
CA ILE A 169 6.29 -9.54 -8.89
C ILE A 169 6.65 -10.80 -9.69
N ARG A 170 7.76 -11.45 -9.38
CA ARG A 170 8.21 -12.67 -10.11
C ARG A 170 7.17 -13.78 -10.09
N VAL A 171 6.54 -14.03 -8.94
CA VAL A 171 5.48 -15.05 -8.81
C VAL A 171 4.26 -14.67 -9.63
N ALA A 172 3.85 -13.41 -9.62
CA ALA A 172 2.69 -12.95 -10.39
C ALA A 172 2.93 -12.95 -11.91
N GLU A 173 4.17 -12.73 -12.37
CA GLU A 173 4.56 -12.80 -13.80
C GLU A 173 4.55 -14.23 -14.34
N GLN A 174 4.82 -15.24 -13.51
CA GLN A 174 4.85 -16.64 -13.93
C GLN A 174 3.45 -17.24 -14.14
N GLY A 175 2.40 -16.55 -13.71
CA GLY A 175 1.03 -17.05 -13.72
C GLY A 175 0.79 -18.14 -12.65
N TRP A 176 -0.48 -18.41 -12.41
CA TRP A 176 -0.93 -19.50 -11.53
C TRP A 176 -1.79 -20.46 -12.36
#